data_69a57fcbff87152ffaab69d39c201fa4
#
_entry.id   69a57fcbff87152ffaab69d39c201fa4
#
_cell.length_a   1.000
_cell.length_b   1.000
_cell.length_c   1.000
_cell.angle_alpha   90.00
_cell.angle_beta   90.00
_cell.angle_gamma   90.00
#
_symmetry.space_group_name_H-M   'P 1'
#
loop_
_entity.id
_entity.type
_entity.pdbx_description
1 polymer ?
#
loop_
_entity_poly.entity_id
_entity_poly.type
_entity_poly.pdbx_seq_one_letter_code
_entity_poly.pdbx_strand_id
1 'polypeptide(L)'
;MRVGLIGGGVIARLFLEQSRRGAISDAEVVAVMGRTDLSRGKALAQEFGIAFVTERDKLVALRPEIVIEAASHAAVREHVEALLSKGIAVVVLSAGALVDDHLRERLERASARHRALLYVPSGGIGGLDALKAACAAGVDEVTIAVTKPPAGWKS
;
A
#
# COMPACT_ATOMS: atom_id res chain seq x y z
N MET A 1 -16.84 -1.22 -2.80
CA MET A 1 -15.49 -1.86 -2.83
C MET A 1 -14.99 -2.05 -1.41
N ARG A 2 -14.64 -3.29 -1.03
CA ARG A 2 -14.15 -3.64 0.32
C ARG A 2 -12.63 -3.45 0.40
N VAL A 3 -12.17 -2.64 1.34
CA VAL A 3 -10.77 -2.23 1.47
C VAL A 3 -10.17 -2.77 2.77
N GLY A 4 -9.02 -3.45 2.68
CA GLY A 4 -8.18 -3.77 3.83
C GLY A 4 -7.01 -2.79 3.94
N LEU A 5 -6.56 -2.50 5.15
CA LEU A 5 -5.38 -1.68 5.39
C LEU A 5 -4.30 -2.51 6.09
N ILE A 6 -3.06 -2.42 5.62
CA ILE A 6 -1.88 -2.91 6.35
C ILE A 6 -1.11 -1.70 6.87
N GLY A 7 -1.00 -1.60 8.20
CA GLY A 7 -0.40 -0.47 8.88
C GLY A 7 -1.42 0.47 9.50
N GLY A 8 -1.05 1.13 10.59
CA GLY A 8 -1.87 2.07 11.36
C GLY A 8 -1.19 3.42 11.54
N GLY A 9 -0.42 3.85 10.53
CA GLY A 9 0.28 5.14 10.51
C GLY A 9 -0.61 6.31 10.06
N VAL A 10 0.04 7.44 9.80
CA VAL A 10 -0.64 8.69 9.37
C VAL A 10 -1.43 8.49 8.09
N ILE A 11 -0.87 7.76 7.11
CA ILE A 11 -1.55 7.54 5.82
C ILE A 11 -2.83 6.72 6.01
N ALA A 12 -2.79 5.66 6.81
CA ALA A 12 -3.98 4.86 7.12
C ALA A 12 -5.06 5.70 7.80
N ARG A 13 -4.69 6.58 8.74
CA ARG A 13 -5.60 7.53 9.38
C ARG A 13 -6.25 8.46 8.37
N LEU A 14 -5.44 9.12 7.55
CA LEU A 14 -5.94 10.05 6.52
C LEU A 14 -6.91 9.36 5.55
N PHE A 15 -6.59 8.13 5.15
CA PHE A 15 -7.47 7.34 4.28
C PHE A 15 -8.83 7.08 4.95
N LEU A 16 -8.82 6.66 6.21
CA LEU A 16 -10.05 6.42 6.99
C LEU A 16 -10.87 7.70 7.19
N GLU A 17 -10.22 8.82 7.49
CA GLU A 17 -10.87 10.12 7.61
C GLU A 17 -11.55 10.56 6.30
N GLN A 18 -10.86 10.41 5.16
CA GLN A 18 -11.40 10.77 3.86
C GLN A 18 -12.53 9.82 3.44
N SER A 19 -12.40 8.52 3.72
CA SER A 19 -13.47 7.54 3.50
C SER A 19 -14.72 7.89 4.32
N ARG A 20 -14.57 8.22 5.61
CA ARG A 20 -15.68 8.65 6.49
C ARG A 20 -16.38 9.94 6.01
N ARG A 21 -15.62 10.86 5.39
CA ARG A 21 -16.15 12.10 4.80
C ARG A 21 -16.85 11.89 3.45
N GLY A 22 -16.83 10.67 2.92
CA GLY A 22 -17.39 10.37 1.60
C GLY A 22 -16.52 10.85 0.42
N ALA A 23 -15.29 11.30 0.67
CA ALA A 23 -14.37 11.73 -0.39
C ALA A 23 -13.87 10.56 -1.24
N ILE A 24 -13.95 9.34 -0.70
CA ILE A 24 -13.67 8.09 -1.42
C ILE A 24 -15.00 7.35 -1.51
N SER A 25 -15.71 7.59 -2.61
CA SER A 25 -17.00 6.96 -2.85
C SER A 25 -16.87 5.44 -2.94
N ASP A 26 -17.84 4.72 -2.42
CA ASP A 26 -17.99 3.26 -2.50
C ASP A 26 -16.88 2.43 -1.83
N ALA A 27 -16.04 3.04 -0.99
CA ALA A 27 -15.02 2.34 -0.21
C ALA A 27 -15.52 2.02 1.21
N GLU A 28 -15.67 0.73 1.51
CA GLU A 28 -15.91 0.21 2.86
C GLU A 28 -14.58 -0.34 3.42
N VAL A 29 -14.01 0.31 4.43
CA VAL A 29 -12.82 -0.22 5.09
C VAL A 29 -13.22 -1.31 6.07
N VAL A 30 -12.79 -2.55 5.79
CA VAL A 30 -13.20 -3.73 6.57
C VAL A 30 -12.29 -4.04 7.74
N ALA A 31 -11.00 -3.71 7.64
CA ALA A 31 -10.04 -3.93 8.72
C ALA A 31 -8.76 -3.11 8.57
N VAL A 32 -8.11 -2.93 9.71
CA VAL A 32 -6.68 -2.55 9.80
C VAL A 32 -5.90 -3.76 10.29
N MET A 33 -4.84 -4.14 9.57
CA MET A 33 -3.88 -5.14 9.99
C MET A 33 -2.64 -4.46 10.57
N GLY A 34 -2.27 -4.84 11.78
CA GLY A 34 -1.03 -4.45 12.45
C GLY A 34 -0.14 -5.65 12.73
N ARG A 35 1.13 -5.41 13.04
CA ARG A 35 2.09 -6.48 13.33
C ARG A 35 1.81 -7.18 14.66
N THR A 36 1.33 -6.44 15.67
CA THR A 36 1.04 -6.93 17.01
C THR A 36 -0.17 -6.21 17.59
N ASP A 37 -0.75 -6.73 18.67
CA ASP A 37 -1.83 -6.10 19.41
C ASP A 37 -1.47 -4.74 20.05
N LEU A 38 -0.19 -4.43 20.14
CA LEU A 38 0.33 -3.13 20.59
C LEU A 38 0.50 -2.12 19.46
N SER A 39 0.16 -2.50 18.23
CA SER A 39 0.27 -1.64 17.06
C SER A 39 -0.68 -0.45 17.14
N ARG A 40 -0.24 0.72 16.70
CA ARG A 40 -1.09 1.92 16.55
C ARG A 40 -2.36 1.66 15.74
N GLY A 41 -2.33 0.68 14.84
CA GLY A 41 -3.49 0.24 14.06
C GLY A 41 -4.65 -0.26 14.90
N LYS A 42 -4.42 -0.81 16.11
CA LYS A 42 -5.50 -1.27 16.99
C LYS A 42 -6.34 -0.10 17.52
N ALA A 43 -5.68 0.93 18.02
CA ALA A 43 -6.37 2.14 18.48
C ALA A 43 -7.10 2.84 17.34
N LEU A 44 -6.47 2.88 16.15
CA LEU A 44 -7.07 3.44 14.95
C LEU A 44 -8.32 2.66 14.54
N ALA A 45 -8.26 1.34 14.50
CA ALA A 45 -9.41 0.50 14.16
C ALA A 45 -10.57 0.68 15.15
N GLN A 46 -10.29 0.78 16.45
CA GLN A 46 -11.29 1.06 17.49
C GLN A 46 -11.96 2.43 17.28
N GLU A 47 -11.18 3.48 17.01
CA GLU A 47 -11.69 4.84 16.77
C GLU A 47 -12.64 4.89 15.57
N PHE A 48 -12.38 4.09 14.55
CA PHE A 48 -13.19 4.04 13.34
C PHE A 48 -14.28 2.96 13.34
N GLY A 49 -14.35 2.13 14.38
CA GLY A 49 -15.35 1.07 14.51
C GLY A 49 -15.18 -0.07 13.50
N ILE A 50 -13.95 -0.34 13.07
CA ILE A 50 -13.61 -1.40 12.12
C ILE A 50 -12.77 -2.50 12.77
N ALA A 51 -12.67 -3.66 12.12
CA ALA A 51 -11.91 -4.77 12.66
C ALA A 51 -10.41 -4.46 12.75
N PHE A 52 -9.76 -5.00 13.79
CA PHE A 52 -8.30 -5.05 13.88
C PHE A 52 -7.85 -6.50 13.84
N VAL A 53 -6.84 -6.79 13.03
CA VAL A 53 -6.25 -8.13 12.89
C VAL A 53 -4.73 -8.06 12.91
N THR A 54 -4.08 -9.14 13.34
CA THR A 54 -2.62 -9.27 13.33
C THR A 54 -2.11 -10.32 12.34
N GLU A 55 -3.02 -11.05 11.73
CA GLU A 55 -2.72 -12.15 10.81
C GLU A 55 -3.34 -11.88 9.44
N ARG A 56 -2.56 -12.12 8.38
CA ARG A 56 -3.01 -11.96 7.00
C ARG A 56 -4.26 -12.80 6.69
N ASP A 57 -4.32 -14.03 7.17
CA ASP A 57 -5.45 -14.92 6.87
C ASP A 57 -6.76 -14.41 7.50
N LYS A 58 -6.69 -13.76 8.65
CA LYS A 58 -7.84 -13.07 9.25
C LYS A 58 -8.27 -11.86 8.41
N LEU A 59 -7.32 -11.11 7.82
CA LEU A 59 -7.63 -10.04 6.89
C LEU A 59 -8.33 -10.59 5.63
N VAL A 60 -7.80 -11.67 5.05
CA VAL A 60 -8.36 -12.34 3.87
C VAL A 60 -9.76 -12.87 4.14
N ALA A 61 -10.01 -13.42 5.34
CA ALA A 61 -11.34 -13.93 5.74
C ALA A 61 -12.43 -12.83 5.74
N LEU A 62 -12.04 -11.56 5.87
CA LEU A 62 -12.94 -10.41 5.75
C LEU A 62 -13.23 -10.02 4.29
N ARG A 63 -12.70 -10.76 3.32
CA ARG A 63 -12.94 -10.61 1.88
C ARG A 63 -12.73 -9.19 1.36
N PRO A 64 -11.55 -8.58 1.57
CA PRO A 64 -11.23 -7.33 0.90
C PRO A 64 -11.05 -7.58 -0.60
N GLU A 65 -11.53 -6.67 -1.42
CA GLU A 65 -11.28 -6.66 -2.87
C GLU A 65 -9.92 -6.04 -3.18
N ILE A 66 -9.50 -5.09 -2.33
CA ILE A 66 -8.21 -4.40 -2.41
C ILE A 66 -7.62 -4.21 -1.02
N VAL A 67 -6.29 -4.31 -0.94
CA VAL A 67 -5.54 -4.01 0.27
C VAL A 67 -4.55 -2.88 0.01
N ILE A 68 -4.54 -1.86 0.88
CA ILE A 68 -3.57 -0.77 0.85
C ILE A 68 -2.48 -1.06 1.87
N GLU A 69 -1.27 -1.26 1.40
CA GLU A 69 -0.08 -1.41 2.25
C GLU A 69 0.50 -0.01 2.52
N ALA A 70 0.44 0.42 3.78
CA ALA A 70 0.92 1.70 4.30
C ALA A 70 1.75 1.50 5.59
N ALA A 71 2.61 0.49 5.61
CA ALA A 71 3.36 0.08 6.79
C ALA A 71 4.88 0.17 6.60
N SER A 72 5.46 -0.73 5.79
CA SER A 72 6.91 -0.82 5.65
C SER A 72 7.33 -1.74 4.50
N HIS A 73 8.60 -1.63 4.07
CA HIS A 73 9.20 -2.56 3.10
C HIS A 73 9.10 -4.04 3.57
N ALA A 74 9.21 -4.29 4.89
CA ALA A 74 9.07 -5.63 5.44
C ALA A 74 7.64 -6.17 5.22
N ALA A 75 6.61 -5.34 5.43
CA ALA A 75 5.23 -5.73 5.20
C ALA A 75 4.95 -6.05 3.72
N VAL A 76 5.58 -5.33 2.78
CA VAL A 76 5.50 -5.66 1.35
C VAL A 76 6.04 -7.07 1.10
N ARG A 77 7.25 -7.37 1.60
CA ARG A 77 7.90 -8.69 1.40
C ARG A 77 7.10 -9.83 2.02
N GLU A 78 6.46 -9.58 3.16
CA GLU A 78 5.76 -10.61 3.93
C GLU A 78 4.35 -10.91 3.41
N HIS A 79 3.65 -9.88 2.91
CA HIS A 79 2.20 -10.02 2.71
C HIS A 79 1.75 -9.90 1.26
N VAL A 80 2.40 -9.06 0.43
CA VAL A 80 1.84 -8.64 -0.86
C VAL A 80 1.71 -9.80 -1.84
N GLU A 81 2.73 -10.65 -1.99
CA GLU A 81 2.68 -11.80 -2.91
C GLU A 81 1.52 -12.75 -2.58
N ALA A 82 1.33 -13.03 -1.28
CA ALA A 82 0.28 -13.92 -0.83
C ALA A 82 -1.13 -13.33 -1.04
N LEU A 83 -1.30 -12.01 -0.91
CA LEU A 83 -2.57 -11.33 -1.19
C LEU A 83 -2.88 -11.38 -2.69
N LEU A 84 -1.92 -11.06 -3.55
CA LEU A 84 -2.07 -11.18 -5.01
C LEU A 84 -2.41 -12.62 -5.42
N SER A 85 -1.78 -13.62 -4.78
CA SER A 85 -2.06 -15.04 -5.03
C SER A 85 -3.47 -15.48 -4.62
N LYS A 86 -4.17 -14.68 -3.82
CA LYS A 86 -5.58 -14.86 -3.48
C LYS A 86 -6.54 -14.07 -4.38
N GLY A 87 -6.02 -13.41 -5.41
CA GLY A 87 -6.81 -12.58 -6.32
C GLY A 87 -7.18 -11.21 -5.72
N ILE A 88 -6.55 -10.79 -4.62
CA ILE A 88 -6.80 -9.52 -3.96
C ILE A 88 -5.88 -8.47 -4.56
N ALA A 89 -6.45 -7.37 -5.06
CA ALA A 89 -5.66 -6.25 -5.54
C ALA A 89 -4.86 -5.59 -4.40
N VAL A 90 -3.67 -5.08 -4.69
CA VAL A 90 -2.82 -4.43 -3.68
C VAL A 90 -2.29 -3.10 -4.17
N VAL A 91 -2.42 -2.07 -3.33
CA VAL A 91 -1.73 -0.78 -3.48
C VAL A 91 -0.52 -0.79 -2.56
N VAL A 92 0.68 -0.68 -3.11
CA VAL A 92 1.94 -0.64 -2.35
C VAL A 92 2.40 0.80 -2.21
N LEU A 93 2.33 1.35 -0.99
CA LEU A 93 2.85 2.69 -0.71
C LEU A 93 4.33 2.66 -0.30
N SER A 94 4.80 1.55 0.25
CA SER A 94 6.21 1.33 0.59
C SER A 94 7.03 0.90 -0.65
N ALA A 95 6.92 1.68 -1.74
CA ALA A 95 7.45 1.36 -3.06
C ALA A 95 8.97 1.10 -3.08
N GLY A 96 9.72 1.64 -2.12
CA GLY A 96 11.15 1.35 -1.98
C GLY A 96 11.49 -0.14 -1.78
N ALA A 97 10.53 -0.98 -1.37
CA ALA A 97 10.73 -2.43 -1.34
C ALA A 97 10.96 -3.03 -2.73
N LEU A 98 10.43 -2.38 -3.78
CA LEU A 98 10.46 -2.86 -5.17
C LEU A 98 11.79 -2.55 -5.90
N VAL A 99 12.75 -1.91 -5.21
CA VAL A 99 14.14 -1.81 -5.68
C VAL A 99 14.80 -3.20 -5.74
N ASP A 100 14.32 -4.15 -4.95
CA ASP A 100 14.66 -5.56 -5.04
C ASP A 100 13.97 -6.17 -6.28
N ASP A 101 14.75 -6.39 -7.34
CA ASP A 101 14.25 -6.91 -8.62
C ASP A 101 13.59 -8.28 -8.46
N HIS A 102 14.16 -9.16 -7.61
CA HIS A 102 13.58 -10.49 -7.37
C HIS A 102 12.20 -10.41 -6.72
N LEU A 103 12.05 -9.50 -5.76
CA LEU A 103 10.74 -9.26 -5.15
C LEU A 103 9.76 -8.71 -6.20
N ARG A 104 10.16 -7.68 -6.95
CA ARG A 104 9.33 -7.06 -7.97
C ARG A 104 8.81 -8.10 -8.98
N GLU A 105 9.71 -8.91 -9.54
CA GLU A 105 9.34 -9.95 -10.50
C GLU A 105 8.39 -11.00 -9.93
N ARG A 106 8.56 -11.39 -8.64
CA ARG A 106 7.63 -12.33 -8.00
C ARG A 106 6.24 -11.72 -7.88
N LEU A 107 6.14 -10.44 -7.48
CA LEU A 107 4.87 -9.74 -7.35
C LEU A 107 4.18 -9.56 -8.71
N GLU A 108 4.92 -9.20 -9.75
CA GLU A 108 4.41 -9.09 -11.12
C GLU A 108 3.89 -10.44 -11.64
N ARG A 109 4.63 -11.53 -11.42
CA ARG A 109 4.19 -12.88 -11.77
C ARG A 109 2.93 -13.30 -10.99
N ALA A 110 2.86 -13.02 -9.69
CA ALA A 110 1.68 -13.32 -8.89
C ALA A 110 0.46 -12.52 -9.38
N SER A 111 0.63 -11.23 -9.64
CA SER A 111 -0.39 -10.35 -10.20
C SER A 111 -0.94 -10.89 -11.52
N ALA A 112 -0.07 -11.20 -12.46
CA ALA A 112 -0.46 -11.72 -13.79
C ALA A 112 -1.16 -13.09 -13.68
N ARG A 113 -0.60 -14.03 -12.90
CA ARG A 113 -1.12 -15.38 -12.75
C ARG A 113 -2.52 -15.41 -12.13
N HIS A 114 -2.79 -14.56 -11.16
CA HIS A 114 -4.04 -14.55 -10.39
C HIS A 114 -4.99 -13.41 -10.80
N ARG A 115 -4.62 -12.63 -11.85
CA ARG A 115 -5.39 -11.47 -12.33
C ARG A 115 -5.70 -10.46 -11.23
N ALA A 116 -4.82 -10.36 -10.24
CA ALA A 116 -4.90 -9.41 -9.14
C ALA A 116 -4.05 -8.19 -9.46
N LEU A 117 -4.62 -6.99 -9.39
CA LEU A 117 -3.93 -5.78 -9.78
C LEU A 117 -2.91 -5.36 -8.70
N LEU A 118 -1.69 -5.05 -9.12
CA LEU A 118 -0.65 -4.45 -8.29
C LEU A 118 -0.52 -2.97 -8.67
N TYR A 119 -0.87 -2.08 -7.75
CA TYR A 119 -0.76 -0.64 -7.93
C TYR A 119 0.43 -0.10 -7.14
N VAL A 120 1.25 0.70 -7.79
CA VAL A 120 2.35 1.44 -7.16
C VAL A 120 2.15 2.92 -7.49
N PRO A 121 1.57 3.70 -6.56
CA PRO A 121 1.36 5.12 -6.80
C PRO A 121 2.68 5.87 -6.79
N SER A 122 2.73 6.98 -7.50
CA SER A 122 3.92 7.85 -7.60
C SER A 122 4.36 8.46 -6.27
N GLY A 123 3.47 8.42 -5.25
CA GLY A 123 3.75 9.00 -3.94
C GLY A 123 4.02 10.50 -4.01
N GLY A 124 5.12 10.92 -3.40
CA GLY A 124 5.54 12.33 -3.41
C GLY A 124 6.28 12.77 -4.68
N ILE A 125 6.46 11.89 -5.66
CA ILE A 125 7.15 12.23 -6.91
C ILE A 125 6.11 12.71 -7.92
N GLY A 126 6.06 14.01 -8.17
CA GLY A 126 5.23 14.60 -9.23
C GLY A 126 5.82 14.33 -10.62
N GLY A 127 4.97 14.34 -11.64
CA GLY A 127 5.42 14.32 -13.04
C GLY A 127 5.92 12.96 -13.56
N LEU A 128 5.69 11.85 -12.86
CA LEU A 128 6.10 10.51 -13.36
C LEU A 128 5.44 10.15 -14.69
N ASP A 129 4.23 10.61 -14.95
CA ASP A 129 3.56 10.37 -16.22
C ASP A 129 4.22 11.15 -17.36
N ALA A 130 4.63 12.39 -17.09
CA ALA A 130 5.40 13.20 -18.04
C ALA A 130 6.78 12.58 -18.30
N LEU A 131 7.43 12.06 -17.24
CA LEU A 131 8.70 11.35 -17.36
C LEU A 131 8.56 10.07 -18.19
N LYS A 132 7.52 9.26 -17.99
CA LYS A 132 7.25 8.08 -18.81
C LYS A 132 7.04 8.44 -20.28
N ALA A 133 6.30 9.53 -20.57
CA ALA A 133 6.11 10.01 -21.93
C ALA A 133 7.42 10.49 -22.56
N ALA A 134 8.26 11.20 -21.81
CA ALA A 134 9.57 11.64 -22.27
C ALA A 134 10.50 10.43 -22.56
N CYS A 135 10.51 9.43 -21.70
CA CYS A 135 11.30 8.20 -21.93
C CYS A 135 10.92 7.47 -23.22
N ALA A 136 9.67 7.54 -23.65
CA ALA A 136 9.23 6.95 -24.92
C ALA A 136 9.81 7.68 -26.16
N ALA A 137 10.14 8.97 -26.01
CA ALA A 137 10.80 9.79 -27.04
C ALA A 137 12.34 9.76 -26.97
N GLY A 138 12.89 9.14 -25.92
CA GLY A 138 14.31 9.11 -25.61
C GLY A 138 14.70 10.21 -24.61
N VAL A 139 15.33 9.81 -23.52
CA VAL A 139 15.85 10.71 -22.46
C VAL A 139 17.27 10.27 -22.15
N ASP A 140 18.22 11.20 -22.23
CA ASP A 140 19.63 10.90 -21.94
C ASP A 140 19.90 10.86 -20.43
N GLU A 141 19.24 11.74 -19.67
CA GLU A 141 19.45 11.86 -18.23
C GLU A 141 18.18 12.34 -17.51
N VAL A 142 17.95 11.81 -16.32
CA VAL A 142 16.88 12.25 -15.41
C VAL A 142 17.46 12.50 -14.03
N THR A 143 17.31 13.72 -13.53
CA THR A 143 17.69 14.07 -12.16
C THR A 143 16.45 14.28 -11.29
N ILE A 144 16.35 13.55 -10.19
CA ILE A 144 15.30 13.71 -9.18
C ILE A 144 15.95 14.26 -7.90
N ALA A 145 15.58 15.46 -7.50
CA ALA A 145 16.02 16.06 -6.24
C ALA A 145 14.93 15.91 -5.18
N VAL A 146 15.26 15.28 -4.05
CA VAL A 146 14.35 15.14 -2.89
C VAL A 146 14.94 15.89 -1.71
N THR A 147 14.23 16.88 -1.22
CA THR A 147 14.63 17.64 -0.03
C THR A 147 13.75 17.27 1.15
N LYS A 148 14.38 16.87 2.25
CA LYS A 148 13.69 16.55 3.52
C LYS A 148 14.44 17.24 4.68
N PRO A 149 13.75 17.67 5.74
CA PRO A 149 14.43 18.10 6.96
C PRO A 149 15.22 16.94 7.55
N PRO A 150 16.31 17.21 8.32
CA PRO A 150 17.18 16.16 8.86
C PRO A 150 16.45 15.05 9.63
N ALA A 151 15.37 15.39 10.34
CA ALA A 151 14.54 14.44 11.05
C ALA A 151 13.76 13.48 10.11
N GLY A 152 13.49 13.88 8.88
CA GLY A 152 12.78 13.08 7.88
C GLY A 152 13.63 11.97 7.23
N TRP A 153 14.95 11.94 7.50
CA TRP A 153 15.88 10.91 7.00
C TRP A 153 16.18 9.82 8.04
N LYS A 154 15.64 9.95 9.26
CA LYS A 154 15.90 9.04 10.40
C LYS A 154 14.80 7.97 10.56
N SER A 155 14.08 7.64 9.51
CA SER A 155 13.05 6.58 9.54
C SER A 155 13.57 5.26 9.01
#